data_6f47407e17f72bad2e1ca02c4e1acc42
#
_entry.id   6f47407e17f72bad2e1ca02c4e1acc42
#
_cell.length_a   1.000
_cell.length_b   1.000
_cell.length_c   1.000
_cell.angle_alpha   90.00
_cell.angle_beta   90.00
_cell.angle_gamma   90.00
#
_symmetry.space_group_name_H-M   'P 1'
#
loop_
_entity.id
_entity.type
_entity.pdbx_description
1 polymer ?
#
loop_
_entity_poly.entity_id
_entity_poly.type
_entity_poly.pdbx_seq_one_letter_code
_entity_poly.pdbx_strand_id
1 'polypeptide(L)'
;MIDANFNRAKEGLRVCEEIVRFSLGNRSFTAGLKKVRHALDNALRQLPAGFRDLLSHRNTQRDVGSQLSAHELKRKDVRDIFYANLQRVKESMRVLEEFSKLLSRKCSLKFKKIRYDVYQIEKRISRRF
;
A
#
# COMPACT_ATOMS: atom_id res chain seq x y z
N MET A 1 0.30 -5.16 13.57
CA MET A 1 -0.72 -4.85 12.54
C MET A 1 -0.34 -3.63 11.69
N ILE A 2 -0.05 -2.49 12.31
CA ILE A 2 0.32 -1.26 11.56
C ILE A 2 1.57 -1.48 10.73
N ASP A 3 2.63 -2.01 11.29
CA ASP A 3 3.86 -2.30 10.56
C ASP A 3 3.64 -3.22 9.36
N ALA A 4 2.94 -4.32 9.55
CA ALA A 4 2.68 -5.27 8.47
C ALA A 4 1.90 -4.64 7.32
N ASN A 5 0.87 -3.86 7.64
CA ASN A 5 0.05 -3.21 6.60
C ASN A 5 0.75 -2.04 5.95
N PHE A 6 1.58 -1.31 6.68
CA PHE A 6 2.44 -0.29 6.10
C PHE A 6 3.38 -0.89 5.04
N ASN A 7 4.05 -1.99 5.36
CA ASN A 7 4.95 -2.66 4.43
C ASN A 7 4.20 -3.24 3.22
N ARG A 8 3.05 -3.88 3.43
CA ARG A 8 2.22 -4.38 2.32
C ARG A 8 1.81 -3.27 1.37
N ALA A 9 1.40 -2.12 1.91
CA ALA A 9 1.05 -0.97 1.10
C ALA A 9 2.25 -0.45 0.30
N LYS A 10 3.41 -0.29 0.93
CA LYS A 10 4.64 0.16 0.25
C LYS A 10 5.09 -0.79 -0.85
N GLU A 11 5.11 -2.08 -0.55
CA GLU A 11 5.51 -3.11 -1.50
C GLU A 11 4.56 -3.15 -2.70
N GLY A 12 3.26 -3.13 -2.45
CA GLY A 12 2.26 -3.10 -3.52
C GLY A 12 2.38 -1.85 -4.39
N LEU A 13 2.58 -0.67 -3.79
CA LEU A 13 2.80 0.57 -4.53
C LEU A 13 4.06 0.50 -5.38
N ARG A 14 5.14 -0.10 -4.86
CA ARG A 14 6.39 -0.25 -5.60
C ARG A 14 6.21 -1.15 -6.83
N VAL A 15 5.51 -2.27 -6.69
CA VAL A 15 5.19 -3.15 -7.82
C VAL A 15 4.39 -2.40 -8.88
N CYS A 16 3.36 -1.66 -8.48
CA CYS A 16 2.55 -0.87 -9.40
C CYS A 16 3.37 0.22 -10.10
N GLU A 17 4.25 0.91 -9.36
CA GLU A 17 5.15 1.94 -9.89
C GLU A 17 6.08 1.38 -10.98
N GLU A 18 6.67 0.21 -10.75
CA GLU A 18 7.55 -0.46 -11.72
C GLU A 18 6.80 -0.85 -12.99
N ILE A 19 5.58 -1.38 -12.86
CA ILE A 19 4.75 -1.74 -14.02
C ILE A 19 4.42 -0.50 -14.85
N VAL A 20 3.96 0.56 -14.22
CA VAL A 20 3.60 1.80 -14.91
C VAL A 20 4.81 2.43 -15.56
N ARG A 21 5.96 2.38 -14.90
CA ARG A 21 7.21 2.93 -15.40
C ARG A 21 7.74 2.18 -16.63
N PHE A 22 7.82 0.85 -16.54
CA PHE A 22 8.50 0.04 -17.54
C PHE A 22 7.57 -0.58 -18.58
N SER A 23 6.35 -0.95 -18.20
CA SER A 23 5.39 -1.56 -19.14
C SER A 23 4.55 -0.52 -19.88
N LEU A 24 4.09 0.53 -19.17
CA LEU A 24 3.31 1.60 -19.80
C LEU A 24 4.17 2.79 -20.23
N GLY A 25 5.36 2.96 -19.66
CA GLY A 25 6.24 4.09 -19.96
C GLY A 25 5.62 5.46 -19.61
N ASN A 26 4.67 5.49 -18.66
CA ASN A 26 3.91 6.69 -18.35
C ASN A 26 4.50 7.45 -17.16
N ARG A 27 5.15 8.57 -17.45
CA ARG A 27 5.81 9.42 -16.44
C ARG A 27 4.84 9.99 -15.42
N SER A 28 3.66 10.43 -15.85
CA SER A 28 2.66 11.06 -14.99
C SER A 28 2.13 10.06 -13.95
N PHE A 29 1.79 8.86 -14.37
CA PHE A 29 1.32 7.82 -13.47
C PHE A 29 2.42 7.33 -12.53
N THR A 30 3.64 7.18 -13.04
CA THR A 30 4.81 6.83 -12.22
C THR A 30 5.01 7.88 -11.11
N ALA A 31 4.99 9.16 -11.46
CA ALA A 31 5.12 10.25 -10.50
C ALA A 31 3.97 10.26 -9.48
N GLY A 32 2.74 9.98 -9.93
CA GLY A 32 1.58 9.88 -9.05
C GLY A 32 1.70 8.77 -8.00
N LEU A 33 2.09 7.57 -8.42
CA LEU A 33 2.30 6.44 -7.51
C LEU A 33 3.47 6.69 -6.55
N LYS A 34 4.55 7.29 -7.03
CA LYS A 34 5.69 7.70 -6.20
C LYS A 34 5.25 8.72 -5.14
N LYS A 35 4.43 9.70 -5.52
CA LYS A 35 3.89 10.69 -4.58
C LYS A 35 3.05 10.03 -3.48
N VAL A 36 2.21 9.06 -3.83
CA VAL A 36 1.42 8.29 -2.86
C VAL A 36 2.34 7.53 -1.90
N ARG A 37 3.37 6.88 -2.41
CA ARG A 37 4.33 6.14 -1.60
C ARG A 37 5.05 7.05 -0.60
N HIS A 38 5.45 8.25 -1.03
CA HIS A 38 6.08 9.24 -0.14
C HIS A 38 5.08 9.79 0.90
N ALA A 39 3.83 10.00 0.53
CA ALA A 39 2.78 10.42 1.45
C ALA A 39 2.54 9.37 2.54
N LEU A 40 2.62 8.09 2.19
CA LEU A 40 2.52 6.98 3.14
C LEU A 40 3.67 7.01 4.16
N ASP A 41 4.91 7.22 3.70
CA ASP A 41 6.06 7.38 4.59
C ASP A 41 5.89 8.57 5.55
N ASN A 42 5.38 9.69 5.04
CA ASN A 42 5.14 10.89 5.86
C ASN A 42 4.06 10.65 6.91
N ALA A 43 2.98 9.97 6.55
CA ALA A 43 1.90 9.65 7.49
C ALA A 43 2.39 8.75 8.62
N LEU A 44 3.24 7.77 8.32
CA LEU A 44 3.83 6.89 9.34
C LEU A 44 4.70 7.67 10.32
N ARG A 45 5.53 8.59 9.83
CA ARG A 45 6.41 9.42 10.68
C ARG A 45 5.66 10.30 11.66
N GLN A 46 4.40 10.60 11.38
CA GLN A 46 3.54 11.43 12.24
C GLN A 46 2.77 10.61 13.29
N LEU A 47 2.87 9.29 13.27
CA LEU A 47 2.36 8.45 14.35
C LEU A 47 3.18 8.70 15.64
N PRO A 48 2.55 8.56 16.83
CA PRO A 48 3.26 8.71 18.09
C PRO A 48 4.51 7.82 18.16
N ALA A 49 5.59 8.33 18.80
CA ALA A 49 6.90 7.70 18.81
C ALA A 49 6.92 6.24 19.32
N GLY A 50 6.00 5.86 20.20
CA GLY A 50 5.85 4.48 20.69
C GLY A 50 5.50 3.46 19.60
N PHE A 51 5.09 3.93 18.44
CA PHE A 51 4.76 3.07 17.29
C PHE A 51 5.95 2.74 16.40
N ARG A 52 7.02 3.53 16.47
CA ARG A 52 8.27 3.19 15.77
C ARG A 52 8.90 1.93 16.34
N ASP A 53 8.60 1.60 17.59
CA ASP A 53 9.07 0.39 18.23
C ASP A 53 8.31 -0.87 17.82
N LEU A 54 7.21 -0.74 17.08
CA LEU A 54 6.44 -1.88 16.56
C LEU A 54 7.22 -2.77 15.60
N LEU A 55 8.27 -2.24 14.97
CA LEU A 55 9.19 -3.05 14.15
C LEU A 55 9.88 -4.13 14.95
N SER A 56 10.19 -3.86 16.23
CA SER A 56 10.82 -4.82 17.14
C SER A 56 9.87 -5.97 17.55
N HIS A 57 8.57 -5.80 17.35
CA HIS A 57 7.54 -6.80 17.65
C HIS A 57 7.13 -7.62 16.44
N ARG A 58 7.77 -7.41 15.28
CA ARG A 58 7.50 -8.20 14.09
C ARG A 58 7.94 -9.64 14.30
N ASN A 59 7.01 -10.58 14.12
CA ASN A 59 7.30 -12.00 14.21
C ASN A 59 6.68 -12.73 13.01
N THR A 60 7.49 -12.90 11.96
CA THR A 60 7.08 -13.56 10.72
C THR A 60 6.84 -15.06 10.88
N GLN A 61 7.50 -15.69 11.85
CA GLN A 61 7.35 -17.13 12.12
C GLN A 61 6.00 -17.45 12.76
N ARG A 62 5.45 -16.54 13.56
CA ARG A 62 4.14 -16.70 14.22
C ARG A 62 3.00 -16.06 13.43
N ASP A 63 3.28 -15.48 12.29
CA ASP A 63 2.25 -14.91 11.43
C ASP A 63 1.48 -16.05 10.76
N VAL A 64 0.23 -16.23 11.16
CA VAL A 64 -0.66 -17.27 10.62
C VAL A 64 -0.97 -17.06 9.13
N GLY A 65 -0.79 -15.86 8.60
CA GLY A 65 -0.96 -15.54 7.20
C GLY A 65 0.31 -15.69 6.35
N SER A 66 1.43 -16.16 6.94
CA SER A 66 2.71 -16.28 6.23
C SER A 66 2.75 -17.39 5.19
N GLN A 67 1.84 -18.36 5.27
CA GLN A 67 1.77 -19.47 4.32
C GLN A 67 1.15 -19.00 3.00
N LEU A 68 1.78 -19.44 1.89
CA LEU A 68 1.27 -19.14 0.55
C LEU A 68 -0.01 -19.90 0.26
N SER A 69 -1.04 -19.20 -0.22
CA SER A 69 -2.21 -19.84 -0.80
C SER A 69 -2.00 -20.06 -2.31
N ALA A 70 -2.70 -21.05 -2.88
CA ALA A 70 -2.66 -21.30 -4.34
C ALA A 70 -3.13 -20.06 -5.12
N HIS A 71 -4.03 -19.25 -4.56
CA HIS A 71 -4.53 -18.02 -5.16
C HIS A 71 -3.45 -16.94 -5.31
N GLU A 72 -2.53 -16.83 -4.34
CA GLU A 72 -1.43 -15.86 -4.38
C GLU A 72 -0.44 -16.13 -5.49
N LEU A 73 -0.35 -17.37 -5.97
CA LEU A 73 0.57 -17.76 -7.04
C LEU A 73 -0.01 -17.54 -8.45
N LYS A 74 -1.31 -17.25 -8.58
CA LYS A 74 -1.96 -17.10 -9.88
C LYS A 74 -1.89 -15.66 -10.39
N ARG A 75 -1.12 -15.47 -11.46
CA ARG A 75 -1.07 -14.23 -12.24
C ARG A 75 -1.00 -14.59 -13.71
N LYS A 76 -1.84 -13.98 -14.54
CA LYS A 76 -1.89 -14.26 -15.99
C LYS A 76 -0.96 -13.34 -16.78
N ASP A 77 -0.94 -12.06 -16.43
CA ASP A 77 -0.20 -11.04 -17.14
C ASP A 77 0.19 -9.88 -16.20
N VAL A 78 0.85 -8.89 -16.75
CA VAL A 78 1.29 -7.68 -16.03
C VAL A 78 0.12 -6.89 -15.46
N ARG A 79 -1.00 -6.88 -16.17
CA ARG A 79 -2.23 -6.22 -15.72
C ARG A 79 -2.80 -6.87 -14.46
N ASP A 80 -2.84 -8.20 -14.43
CA ASP A 80 -3.24 -8.96 -13.23
C ASP A 80 -2.33 -8.65 -12.05
N ILE A 81 -1.01 -8.57 -12.27
CA ILE A 81 -0.06 -8.21 -11.22
C ILE A 81 -0.36 -6.80 -10.69
N PHE A 82 -0.61 -5.86 -11.59
CA PHE A 82 -0.94 -4.47 -11.22
C PHE A 82 -2.17 -4.41 -10.33
N TYR A 83 -3.29 -4.96 -10.78
CA TYR A 83 -4.55 -4.86 -10.02
C TYR A 83 -4.52 -5.64 -8.71
N ALA A 84 -3.88 -6.80 -8.67
CA ALA A 84 -3.73 -7.56 -7.43
C ALA A 84 -2.92 -6.78 -6.38
N ASN A 85 -1.82 -6.14 -6.80
CA ASN A 85 -1.01 -5.34 -5.90
C ASN A 85 -1.71 -4.04 -5.49
N LEU A 86 -2.41 -3.38 -6.39
CA LEU A 86 -3.15 -2.18 -6.05
C LEU A 86 -4.31 -2.47 -5.10
N GLN A 87 -4.99 -3.60 -5.26
CA GLN A 87 -6.01 -4.06 -4.32
C GLN A 87 -5.42 -4.27 -2.92
N ARG A 88 -4.25 -4.89 -2.86
CA ARG A 88 -3.49 -5.06 -1.61
C ARG A 88 -3.17 -3.73 -0.92
N VAL A 89 -2.79 -2.73 -1.70
CA VAL A 89 -2.56 -1.37 -1.21
C VAL A 89 -3.83 -0.80 -0.60
N LYS A 90 -4.96 -0.88 -1.29
CA LYS A 90 -6.24 -0.35 -0.81
C LYS A 90 -6.69 -1.00 0.49
N GLU A 91 -6.60 -2.31 0.58
CA GLU A 91 -6.94 -3.07 1.79
C GLU A 91 -6.02 -2.71 2.97
N SER A 92 -4.71 -2.65 2.72
CA SER A 92 -3.73 -2.28 3.73
C SER A 92 -3.94 -0.85 4.24
N MET A 93 -4.27 0.09 3.35
CA MET A 93 -4.59 1.46 3.72
C MET A 93 -5.84 1.54 4.60
N ARG A 94 -6.85 0.70 4.34
CA ARG A 94 -8.05 0.64 5.17
C ARG A 94 -7.71 0.15 6.58
N VAL A 95 -6.87 -0.87 6.71
CA VAL A 95 -6.41 -1.36 8.01
C VAL A 95 -5.65 -0.27 8.77
N LEU A 96 -4.73 0.42 8.10
CA LEU A 96 -3.97 1.54 8.68
C LEU A 96 -4.91 2.66 9.18
N GLU A 97 -5.90 3.02 8.38
CA GLU A 97 -6.92 4.01 8.73
C GLU A 97 -7.69 3.61 9.99
N GLU A 98 -8.17 2.38 10.05
CA GLU A 98 -8.97 1.90 11.18
C GLU A 98 -8.17 1.82 12.49
N PHE A 99 -7.00 1.19 12.45
CA PHE A 99 -6.19 1.00 13.67
C PHE A 99 -5.52 2.28 14.14
N SER A 100 -5.17 3.20 13.25
CA SER A 100 -4.63 4.50 13.66
C SER A 100 -5.64 5.39 14.38
N LYS A 101 -6.94 5.12 14.27
CA LYS A 101 -7.98 5.80 15.06
C LYS A 101 -7.76 5.65 16.56
N LEU A 102 -7.17 4.53 16.98
CA LEU A 102 -6.87 4.27 18.38
C LEU A 102 -5.70 5.12 18.91
N LEU A 103 -4.95 5.76 18.03
CA LEU A 103 -3.70 6.45 18.31
C LEU A 103 -3.74 7.94 18.03
N SER A 104 -4.23 8.29 16.85
CA SER A 104 -4.26 9.65 16.35
C SER A 104 -5.33 9.77 15.28
N ARG A 105 -6.37 10.51 15.61
CA ARG A 105 -7.45 10.82 14.64
C ARG A 105 -6.90 11.52 13.40
N LYS A 106 -5.91 12.40 13.59
CA LYS A 106 -5.25 13.13 12.49
C LYS A 106 -4.54 12.18 11.54
N CYS A 107 -3.83 11.17 12.04
CA CYS A 107 -3.16 10.17 11.22
C CYS A 107 -4.18 9.30 10.47
N SER A 108 -5.26 8.91 11.11
CA SER A 108 -6.34 8.17 10.46
C SER A 108 -6.90 8.90 9.25
N LEU A 109 -7.13 10.21 9.36
CA LEU A 109 -7.60 11.03 8.24
C LEU A 109 -6.57 11.11 7.10
N LYS A 110 -5.28 11.09 7.41
CA LYS A 110 -4.23 11.05 6.39
C LYS A 110 -4.23 9.74 5.62
N PHE A 111 -4.34 8.61 6.30
CA PHE A 111 -4.46 7.31 5.65
C PHE A 111 -5.71 7.21 4.77
N LYS A 112 -6.82 7.76 5.24
CA LYS A 112 -8.05 7.86 4.44
C LYS A 112 -7.82 8.65 3.15
N LYS A 113 -7.18 9.82 3.25
CA LYS A 113 -6.86 10.65 2.08
C LYS A 113 -6.00 9.88 1.08
N ILE A 114 -4.95 9.22 1.54
CA ILE A 114 -4.06 8.43 0.69
C ILE A 114 -4.85 7.31 -0.01
N ARG A 115 -5.75 6.63 0.69
CA ARG A 115 -6.60 5.58 0.12
C ARG A 115 -7.47 6.13 -1.03
N TYR A 116 -8.06 7.30 -0.85
CA TYR A 116 -8.82 7.95 -1.92
C TYR A 116 -7.94 8.39 -3.10
N ASP A 117 -6.73 8.87 -2.84
CA ASP A 117 -5.76 9.20 -3.88
C ASP A 117 -5.42 7.96 -4.73
N VAL A 118 -5.28 6.78 -4.10
CA VAL A 118 -5.09 5.51 -4.78
C VAL A 118 -6.28 5.17 -5.68
N TYR A 119 -7.51 5.35 -5.22
CA TYR A 119 -8.70 5.14 -6.04
C TYR A 119 -8.70 6.03 -7.28
N GLN A 120 -8.33 7.29 -7.15
CA GLN A 120 -8.27 8.23 -8.28
C GLN A 120 -7.21 7.81 -9.29
N ILE A 121 -6.04 7.42 -8.84
CA ILE A 121 -4.96 6.94 -9.71
C ILE A 121 -5.40 5.65 -10.43
N GLU A 122 -5.99 4.70 -9.72
CA GLU A 122 -6.51 3.46 -10.30
C GLU A 122 -7.49 3.76 -11.44
N LYS A 123 -8.44 4.64 -11.20
CA LYS A 123 -9.43 5.04 -12.21
C LYS A 123 -8.78 5.62 -13.47
N ARG A 124 -7.75 6.43 -13.29
CA ARG A 124 -7.02 7.05 -14.42
C ARG A 124 -6.19 6.02 -15.19
N ILE A 125 -5.49 5.15 -14.49
CA ILE A 125 -4.65 4.12 -15.10
C ILE A 125 -5.50 3.06 -15.82
N SER A 126 -6.65 2.68 -15.25
CA SER A 126 -7.54 1.68 -15.85
C SER A 126 -8.00 2.02 -17.27
N ARG A 127 -8.02 3.30 -17.60
CA ARG A 127 -8.37 3.78 -18.94
C ARG A 127 -7.24 3.60 -19.96
N ARG A 128 -6.03 3.27 -19.52
CA ARG A 128 -4.84 3.11 -20.34
C ARG A 128 -4.39 1.66 -20.53
N PHE A 129 -4.94 0.76 -19.74
CA PHE A 129 -4.66 -0.67 -19.88
C PHE A 129 -5.46 -1.33 -21.01
#